data_7aa969d84f54c2eb718d56324d998ada
#
_entry.id   7aa969d84f54c2eb718d56324d998ada
#
_cell.length_a   1.000
_cell.length_b   1.000
_cell.length_c   1.000
_cell.angle_alpha   90.00
_cell.angle_beta   90.00
_cell.angle_gamma   90.00
#
_symmetry.space_group_name_H-M   'P 1'
#
loop_
_entity.id
_entity.type
_entity.pdbx_description
1 polymer ?
#
loop_
_entity_poly.entity_id
_entity_poly.type
_entity_poly.pdbx_seq_one_letter_code
_entity_poly.pdbx_strand_id
1 'polypeptide(L)'
;MTYNKPDTKLDECIFIAEKIIPADLCDAIVKDIETREWKPHKWYNPNTGKSGSEETKELDVQGATPELHRVLADFVVEAGRHYNQNYSFQFGKGQIMSQFCPIRFNRYAPGQIMRQHYDHINSIFDGERKGVPVLSFILNFNDDYEGADLFFWEDSIVKLGKGDIVMFPSNFLFPHGVTEATKGKRYSAVTWGW
;
A
#
# COMPACT_ATOMS: atom_id res chain seq x y z
N MET A 1 12.83 -27.20 26.11
CA MET A 1 12.31 -25.83 26.27
C MET A 1 10.95 -25.76 25.53
N THR A 2 9.89 -25.52 26.26
CA THR A 2 8.55 -25.31 25.67
C THR A 2 8.40 -23.82 25.44
N TYR A 3 8.29 -23.41 24.18
CA TYR A 3 7.96 -22.03 23.82
C TYR A 3 6.44 -21.90 23.81
N ASN A 4 5.87 -21.11 24.72
CA ASN A 4 4.49 -20.69 24.62
C ASN A 4 4.41 -19.59 23.55
N LYS A 5 3.79 -19.89 22.42
CA LYS A 5 3.47 -18.89 21.42
C LYS A 5 2.32 -18.03 21.99
N PRO A 6 2.47 -16.72 22.10
CA PRO A 6 1.35 -15.84 22.44
C PRO A 6 0.24 -16.00 21.41
N ASP A 7 -1.01 -15.99 21.86
CA ASP A 7 -2.16 -15.94 20.96
C ASP A 7 -2.32 -14.50 20.42
N THR A 8 -1.49 -14.17 19.44
CA THR A 8 -1.50 -12.85 18.80
C THR A 8 -2.20 -12.97 17.44
N LYS A 9 -3.24 -12.20 17.27
CA LYS A 9 -3.96 -12.06 15.99
C LYS A 9 -3.37 -10.90 15.21
N LEU A 10 -2.51 -11.23 14.25
CA LEU A 10 -1.88 -10.22 13.39
C LEU A 10 -2.88 -9.49 12.50
N ASP A 11 -3.96 -10.15 12.10
CA ASP A 11 -5.05 -9.58 11.31
C ASP A 11 -5.73 -8.39 12.01
N GLU A 12 -5.76 -8.36 13.34
CA GLU A 12 -6.26 -7.21 14.10
C GLU A 12 -5.42 -5.93 13.90
N CYS A 13 -4.21 -6.04 13.35
CA CYS A 13 -3.37 -4.90 13.01
C CYS A 13 -3.61 -4.36 11.58
N ILE A 14 -4.49 -4.99 10.82
CA ILE A 14 -4.91 -4.49 9.51
C ILE A 14 -6.19 -3.68 9.70
N PHE A 15 -6.13 -2.39 9.36
CA PHE A 15 -7.24 -1.46 9.55
C PHE A 15 -7.72 -0.92 8.21
N ILE A 16 -9.03 -0.92 7.97
CA ILE A 16 -9.64 -0.35 6.77
C ILE A 16 -10.46 0.87 7.16
N ALA A 17 -10.09 2.03 6.63
CA ALA A 17 -10.92 3.22 6.66
C ALA A 17 -11.83 3.21 5.43
N GLU A 18 -13.08 2.80 5.62
CA GLU A 18 -14.02 2.62 4.52
C GLU A 18 -14.51 3.97 3.99
N LYS A 19 -14.50 4.12 2.65
CA LYS A 19 -15.06 5.26 1.90
C LYS A 19 -14.57 6.63 2.40
N ILE A 20 -13.35 6.68 2.92
CA ILE A 20 -12.76 7.92 3.42
C ILE A 20 -12.46 8.89 2.27
N ILE A 21 -12.17 8.38 1.07
CA ILE A 21 -12.01 9.19 -0.15
C ILE A 21 -13.37 9.22 -0.86
N PRO A 22 -13.93 10.42 -1.14
CA PRO A 22 -15.20 10.53 -1.87
C PRO A 22 -15.17 9.86 -3.25
N ALA A 23 -16.25 9.21 -3.64
CA ALA A 23 -16.33 8.42 -4.87
C ALA A 23 -16.12 9.27 -6.13
N ASP A 24 -16.66 10.47 -6.17
CA ASP A 24 -16.48 11.45 -7.27
C ASP A 24 -15.01 11.89 -7.39
N LEU A 25 -14.31 12.04 -6.28
CA LEU A 25 -12.88 12.33 -6.28
C LEU A 25 -12.08 11.12 -6.78
N CYS A 26 -12.44 9.90 -6.39
CA CYS A 26 -11.82 8.68 -6.93
C CYS A 26 -11.96 8.62 -8.46
N ASP A 27 -13.16 8.88 -8.99
CA ASP A 27 -13.42 8.87 -10.44
C ASP A 27 -12.62 9.96 -11.16
N ALA A 28 -12.54 11.15 -10.58
CA ALA A 28 -11.73 12.24 -11.13
C ALA A 28 -10.23 11.90 -11.17
N ILE A 29 -9.71 11.26 -10.09
CA ILE A 29 -8.33 10.82 -10.02
C ILE A 29 -8.05 9.76 -11.08
N VAL A 30 -8.88 8.71 -11.20
CA VAL A 30 -8.71 7.66 -12.20
C VAL A 30 -8.70 8.25 -13.60
N LYS A 31 -9.63 9.15 -13.92
CA LYS A 31 -9.66 9.84 -15.20
C LYS A 31 -8.39 10.63 -15.50
N ASP A 32 -7.85 11.31 -14.51
CA ASP A 32 -6.63 12.12 -14.65
C ASP A 32 -5.39 11.23 -14.83
N ILE A 33 -5.19 10.21 -13.98
CA ILE A 33 -4.01 9.35 -14.05
C ILE A 33 -3.96 8.48 -15.31
N GLU A 34 -5.11 8.15 -15.93
CA GLU A 34 -5.14 7.41 -17.20
C GLU A 34 -4.67 8.27 -18.40
N THR A 35 -4.63 9.59 -18.27
CA THR A 35 -4.08 10.47 -19.31
C THR A 35 -2.55 10.55 -19.29
N ARG A 36 -1.92 9.96 -18.28
CA ARG A 36 -0.48 10.08 -18.01
C ARG A 36 0.27 8.81 -18.38
N GLU A 37 1.59 8.92 -18.48
CA GLU A 37 2.47 7.78 -18.76
C GLU A 37 2.54 6.84 -17.56
N TRP A 38 2.32 5.56 -17.81
CA TRP A 38 2.54 4.47 -16.88
C TRP A 38 3.86 3.75 -17.18
N LYS A 39 4.60 3.37 -16.14
CA LYS A 39 5.87 2.65 -16.26
C LYS A 39 5.75 1.29 -15.59
N PRO A 40 6.35 0.23 -16.15
CA PRO A 40 6.39 -1.07 -15.48
C PRO A 40 7.04 -0.94 -14.11
N HIS A 41 6.48 -1.63 -13.12
CA HIS A 41 7.07 -1.74 -11.79
C HIS A 41 8.46 -2.40 -11.87
N LYS A 42 9.39 -1.97 -11.04
CA LYS A 42 10.75 -2.51 -10.98
C LYS A 42 11.11 -2.86 -9.55
N TRP A 43 11.64 -4.06 -9.38
CA TRP A 43 12.21 -4.51 -8.12
C TRP A 43 13.66 -4.06 -7.99
N TYR A 44 14.02 -3.59 -6.80
CA TYR A 44 15.41 -3.37 -6.44
C TYR A 44 16.04 -4.71 -6.06
N ASN A 45 17.17 -5.05 -6.70
CA ASN A 45 17.95 -6.22 -6.34
C ASN A 45 19.17 -5.76 -5.51
N PRO A 46 19.20 -6.04 -4.20
CA PRO A 46 20.28 -5.60 -3.32
C PRO A 46 21.63 -6.24 -3.68
N ASN A 47 21.64 -7.44 -4.28
CA ASN A 47 22.86 -8.13 -4.66
C ASN A 47 23.56 -7.48 -5.85
N THR A 48 22.82 -6.83 -6.74
CA THR A 48 23.36 -6.19 -7.94
C THR A 48 23.36 -4.67 -7.86
N GLY A 49 22.69 -4.09 -6.86
CA GLY A 49 22.49 -2.66 -6.73
C GLY A 49 21.64 -2.04 -7.86
N LYS A 50 20.94 -2.86 -8.64
CA LYS A 50 20.16 -2.43 -9.80
C LYS A 50 18.68 -2.71 -9.62
N SER A 51 17.85 -1.81 -10.16
CA SER A 51 16.42 -2.05 -10.31
C SER A 51 16.15 -2.66 -11.69
N GLY A 52 15.39 -3.75 -11.74
CA GLY A 52 14.98 -4.41 -12.98
C GLY A 52 13.52 -4.83 -12.90
N SER A 53 12.81 -4.86 -14.03
CA SER A 53 11.59 -5.63 -14.18
C SER A 53 12.01 -7.07 -14.42
N GLU A 54 11.54 -7.99 -13.60
CA GLU A 54 11.56 -9.38 -13.99
C GLU A 54 10.51 -9.60 -15.09
N GLU A 55 10.64 -10.68 -15.87
CA GLU A 55 9.71 -11.02 -16.96
C GLU A 55 8.28 -11.36 -16.48
N THR A 56 8.00 -11.14 -15.21
CA THR A 56 6.69 -11.35 -14.63
C THR A 56 5.77 -10.19 -15.02
N LYS A 57 4.52 -10.53 -15.23
CA LYS A 57 3.42 -9.60 -15.51
C LYS A 57 3.10 -8.76 -14.27
N GLU A 58 4.00 -7.92 -13.85
CA GLU A 58 3.77 -7.04 -12.71
C GLU A 58 3.02 -5.77 -13.09
N LEU A 59 2.49 -5.11 -12.08
CA LEU A 59 1.72 -3.88 -12.21
C LEU A 59 2.50 -2.75 -12.90
N ASP A 60 1.75 -1.75 -13.34
CA ASP A 60 2.32 -0.47 -13.78
C ASP A 60 2.26 0.57 -12.66
N VAL A 61 3.19 1.50 -12.66
CA VAL A 61 3.32 2.54 -11.64
C VAL A 61 3.49 3.93 -12.24
N GLN A 62 3.03 4.96 -11.51
CA GLN A 62 3.37 6.35 -11.75
C GLN A 62 3.40 7.14 -10.43
N GLY A 63 4.22 8.19 -10.36
CA GLY A 63 4.25 9.09 -9.20
C GLY A 63 3.07 10.05 -9.21
N ALA A 64 2.56 10.43 -8.04
CA ALA A 64 1.60 11.50 -7.92
C ALA A 64 2.24 12.84 -8.30
N THR A 65 1.48 13.72 -8.96
CA THR A 65 1.88 15.12 -9.10
C THR A 65 1.81 15.83 -7.75
N PRO A 66 2.46 16.99 -7.59
CA PRO A 66 2.35 17.78 -6.36
C PRO A 66 0.91 18.10 -5.96
N GLU A 67 0.02 18.32 -6.93
CA GLU A 67 -1.40 18.60 -6.71
C GLU A 67 -2.14 17.38 -6.18
N LEU A 68 -2.00 16.22 -6.85
CA LEU A 68 -2.61 14.96 -6.40
C LEU A 68 -2.05 14.50 -5.05
N HIS A 69 -0.74 14.68 -4.86
CA HIS A 69 -0.12 14.36 -3.56
C HIS A 69 -0.75 15.21 -2.44
N ARG A 70 -0.94 16.51 -2.66
CA ARG A 70 -1.56 17.41 -1.67
C ARG A 70 -3.01 17.03 -1.37
N VAL A 71 -3.80 16.73 -2.41
CA VAL A 71 -5.20 16.32 -2.24
C VAL A 71 -5.31 15.01 -1.45
N LEU A 72 -4.46 14.03 -1.76
CA LEU A 72 -4.50 12.73 -1.09
C LEU A 72 -3.84 12.73 0.29
N ALA A 73 -2.95 13.69 0.56
CA ALA A 73 -2.24 13.79 1.84
C ALA A 73 -3.20 13.91 3.03
N ASP A 74 -4.26 14.70 2.89
CA ASP A 74 -5.24 14.90 3.96
C ASP A 74 -5.94 13.59 4.34
N PHE A 75 -6.29 12.76 3.36
CA PHE A 75 -6.90 11.44 3.61
C PHE A 75 -5.90 10.45 4.23
N VAL A 76 -4.63 10.47 3.82
CA VAL A 76 -3.57 9.64 4.42
C VAL A 76 -3.34 10.04 5.88
N VAL A 77 -3.28 11.33 6.17
CA VAL A 77 -3.13 11.85 7.55
C VAL A 77 -4.33 11.48 8.41
N GLU A 78 -5.55 11.65 7.89
CA GLU A 78 -6.77 11.30 8.61
C GLU A 78 -6.86 9.79 8.89
N ALA A 79 -6.57 8.96 7.90
CA ALA A 79 -6.53 7.51 8.05
C ALA A 79 -5.46 7.10 9.09
N GLY A 80 -4.25 7.67 9.01
CA GLY A 80 -3.17 7.46 9.98
C GLY A 80 -3.55 7.88 11.40
N ARG A 81 -4.30 8.98 11.55
CA ARG A 81 -4.83 9.43 12.84
C ARG A 81 -5.80 8.41 13.43
N HIS A 82 -6.71 7.86 12.62
CA HIS A 82 -7.62 6.79 13.06
C HIS A 82 -6.87 5.53 13.45
N TYR A 83 -5.88 5.11 12.64
CA TYR A 83 -5.02 3.99 12.98
C TYR A 83 -4.34 4.20 14.33
N ASN A 84 -3.72 5.36 14.53
CA ASN A 84 -3.05 5.72 15.77
C ASN A 84 -3.99 5.68 16.98
N GLN A 85 -5.22 6.18 16.83
CA GLN A 85 -6.22 6.16 17.91
C GLN A 85 -6.61 4.73 18.32
N ASN A 86 -6.71 3.81 17.36
CA ASN A 86 -7.06 2.42 17.65
C ASN A 86 -5.92 1.63 18.31
N TYR A 87 -4.66 1.98 18.01
CA TYR A 87 -3.50 1.22 18.48
C TYR A 87 -2.65 1.95 19.54
N SER A 88 -2.80 3.25 19.73
CA SER A 88 -2.02 4.02 20.73
C SER A 88 -2.30 3.58 22.17
N PHE A 89 -3.40 2.92 22.42
CA PHE A 89 -3.75 2.35 23.73
C PHE A 89 -2.72 1.32 24.20
N GLN A 90 -2.08 0.62 23.27
CA GLN A 90 -1.13 -0.46 23.58
C GLN A 90 0.31 0.05 23.67
N PHE A 91 0.63 1.20 23.06
CA PHE A 91 2.01 1.67 22.89
C PHE A 91 2.30 3.04 23.53
N GLY A 92 1.38 3.58 24.32
CA GLY A 92 1.51 4.91 24.92
C GLY A 92 1.04 6.03 23.98
N LYS A 93 1.12 7.28 24.46
CA LYS A 93 0.58 8.46 23.74
C LYS A 93 1.46 8.95 22.59
N GLY A 94 2.32 8.10 22.02
CA GLY A 94 3.20 8.45 20.89
C GLY A 94 2.49 8.40 19.54
N GLN A 95 2.97 9.19 18.59
CA GLN A 95 2.57 9.04 17.19
C GLN A 95 3.30 7.84 16.58
N ILE A 96 2.57 6.97 15.85
CA ILE A 96 3.16 5.81 15.17
C ILE A 96 4.00 6.29 13.98
N MET A 97 3.61 7.38 13.33
CA MET A 97 4.35 7.98 12.22
C MET A 97 4.34 9.50 12.33
N SER A 98 5.36 10.15 11.78
CA SER A 98 5.49 11.61 11.71
C SER A 98 5.45 12.16 10.29
N GLN A 99 5.78 11.34 9.31
CA GLN A 99 5.86 11.69 7.89
C GLN A 99 5.45 10.49 7.03
N PHE A 100 5.21 10.74 5.75
CA PHE A 100 4.99 9.67 4.76
C PHE A 100 5.65 9.99 3.42
N CYS A 101 5.91 8.94 2.62
CA CYS A 101 6.54 9.03 1.31
C CYS A 101 5.64 9.77 0.30
N PRO A 102 6.21 10.33 -0.80
CA PRO A 102 5.42 10.68 -1.97
C PRO A 102 4.57 9.51 -2.43
N ILE A 103 3.30 9.83 -2.72
CA ILE A 103 2.29 8.83 -3.13
C ILE A 103 2.65 8.31 -4.53
N ARG A 104 2.56 7.00 -4.71
CA ARG A 104 2.76 6.29 -5.97
C ARG A 104 1.47 5.60 -6.37
N PHE A 105 0.96 5.88 -7.57
CA PHE A 105 -0.16 5.16 -8.16
C PHE A 105 0.28 3.82 -8.73
N ASN A 106 -0.60 2.84 -8.60
CA ASN A 106 -0.47 1.49 -9.10
C ASN A 106 -1.67 1.17 -10.00
N ARG A 107 -1.41 0.52 -11.14
CA ARG A 107 -2.43 0.02 -12.04
C ARG A 107 -2.21 -1.47 -12.28
N TYR A 108 -3.28 -2.25 -12.12
CA TYR A 108 -3.29 -3.69 -12.41
C TYR A 108 -4.23 -3.92 -13.60
N ALA A 109 -3.67 -4.17 -14.78
CA ALA A 109 -4.41 -4.61 -15.95
C ALA A 109 -4.57 -6.14 -15.95
N PRO A 110 -5.49 -6.73 -16.73
CA PRO A 110 -5.66 -8.18 -16.81
C PRO A 110 -4.35 -8.92 -17.05
N GLY A 111 -4.10 -9.94 -16.24
CA GLY A 111 -2.86 -10.72 -16.19
C GLY A 111 -1.75 -10.12 -15.34
N GLN A 112 -1.94 -8.94 -14.73
CA GLN A 112 -0.94 -8.33 -13.84
C GLN A 112 -1.18 -8.72 -12.38
N ILE A 113 -0.09 -8.82 -11.62
CA ILE A 113 -0.04 -9.20 -10.21
C ILE A 113 0.88 -8.26 -9.42
N MET A 114 0.86 -8.41 -8.10
CA MET A 114 1.97 -8.02 -7.22
C MET A 114 2.38 -9.23 -6.42
N ARG A 115 3.62 -9.69 -6.60
CA ARG A 115 4.15 -10.84 -5.84
C ARG A 115 4.10 -10.56 -4.35
N GLN A 116 3.99 -11.62 -3.56
CA GLN A 116 4.07 -11.51 -2.12
C GLN A 116 5.42 -10.93 -1.70
N HIS A 117 5.37 -9.91 -0.87
CA HIS A 117 6.51 -9.19 -0.32
C HIS A 117 6.14 -8.54 1.02
N TYR A 118 7.10 -7.94 1.65
CA TYR A 118 6.90 -7.00 2.76
C TYR A 118 7.57 -5.67 2.43
N ASP A 119 7.03 -4.58 2.97
CA ASP A 119 7.45 -3.21 2.61
C ASP A 119 8.70 -2.74 3.33
N HIS A 120 9.24 -3.52 4.23
CA HIS A 120 10.45 -3.21 4.96
C HIS A 120 11.65 -3.09 4.00
N ILE A 121 12.18 -1.88 3.87
CA ILE A 121 13.29 -1.58 2.96
C ILE A 121 14.60 -2.02 3.61
N ASN A 122 15.41 -2.80 2.88
CA ASN A 122 16.70 -3.30 3.35
C ASN A 122 17.77 -2.21 3.51
N SER A 123 17.59 -1.02 2.93
CA SER A 123 18.54 0.10 3.01
C SER A 123 18.05 1.19 3.95
N ILE A 124 18.13 0.92 5.24
CA ILE A 124 17.69 1.86 6.29
C ILE A 124 18.59 3.11 6.36
N PHE A 125 19.84 3.00 5.95
CA PHE A 125 20.87 4.00 6.21
C PHE A 125 21.39 4.70 4.95
N ASP A 126 21.05 4.21 3.77
CA ASP A 126 21.54 4.69 2.49
C ASP A 126 20.42 5.31 1.65
N GLY A 127 20.51 6.59 1.33
CA GLY A 127 19.63 7.23 0.40
C GLY A 127 19.05 8.57 0.86
N GLU A 128 18.30 9.20 0.01
CA GLU A 128 17.62 10.47 0.25
C GLU A 128 16.55 10.41 1.35
N ARG A 129 16.06 9.20 1.64
CA ARG A 129 15.03 8.94 2.64
C ARG A 129 15.62 8.12 3.77
N LYS A 130 15.92 8.80 4.87
CA LYS A 130 16.39 8.17 6.11
C LYS A 130 15.18 7.81 6.97
N GLY A 131 14.79 6.57 6.98
CA GLY A 131 13.72 6.07 7.84
C GLY A 131 13.29 4.67 7.46
N VAL A 132 12.83 3.91 8.45
CA VAL A 132 12.21 2.61 8.25
C VAL A 132 10.71 2.83 8.15
N PRO A 133 10.05 2.38 7.08
CA PRO A 133 8.60 2.41 7.05
C PRO A 133 8.03 1.64 8.23
N VAL A 134 7.14 2.24 8.97
CA VAL A 134 6.44 1.60 10.10
C VAL A 134 5.00 1.25 9.75
N LEU A 135 4.40 2.01 8.85
CA LEU A 135 3.01 1.84 8.45
C LEU A 135 2.87 1.96 6.92
N SER A 136 2.23 0.98 6.32
CA SER A 136 1.89 0.95 4.89
C SER A 136 0.44 1.40 4.69
N PHE A 137 0.21 2.17 3.63
CA PHE A 137 -1.11 2.66 3.21
C PHE A 137 -1.37 2.22 1.77
N ILE A 138 -2.53 1.60 1.53
CA ILE A 138 -3.03 1.34 0.19
C ILE A 138 -4.38 2.02 0.03
N LEU A 139 -4.48 2.97 -0.90
CA LEU A 139 -5.68 3.70 -1.26
C LEU A 139 -6.30 3.03 -2.47
N ASN A 140 -7.59 2.71 -2.45
CA ASN A 140 -8.29 2.04 -3.55
C ASN A 140 -9.26 2.98 -4.23
N PHE A 141 -9.15 3.16 -5.57
CA PHE A 141 -9.90 4.18 -6.30
C PHE A 141 -11.08 3.66 -7.11
N ASN A 142 -11.18 2.35 -7.33
CA ASN A 142 -12.30 1.74 -8.05
C ASN A 142 -12.62 0.34 -7.53
N ASP A 143 -13.75 -0.21 -7.95
CA ASP A 143 -14.24 -1.53 -7.58
C ASP A 143 -14.90 -2.27 -8.76
N ASP A 144 -14.75 -1.75 -9.98
CA ASP A 144 -15.29 -2.29 -11.22
C ASP A 144 -14.30 -3.23 -11.93
N TYR A 145 -13.62 -4.08 -11.17
CA TYR A 145 -12.66 -5.08 -11.65
C TYR A 145 -12.91 -6.44 -11.00
N GLU A 146 -12.31 -7.51 -11.58
CA GLU A 146 -12.32 -8.86 -11.03
C GLU A 146 -10.87 -9.35 -10.83
N GLY A 147 -10.62 -10.09 -9.75
CA GLY A 147 -9.28 -10.42 -9.30
C GLY A 147 -8.58 -9.20 -8.69
N ALA A 148 -7.27 -9.12 -8.83
CA ALA A 148 -6.45 -8.06 -8.25
C ALA A 148 -6.73 -7.80 -6.76
N ASP A 149 -7.05 -8.84 -6.00
CA ASP A 149 -7.36 -8.76 -4.58
C ASP A 149 -6.09 -8.61 -3.75
N LEU A 150 -6.11 -7.72 -2.79
CA LEU A 150 -5.07 -7.65 -1.76
C LEU A 150 -5.15 -8.88 -0.87
N PHE A 151 -4.04 -9.57 -0.67
CA PHE A 151 -3.95 -10.70 0.25
C PHE A 151 -2.77 -10.54 1.21
N PHE A 152 -2.92 -11.11 2.39
CA PHE A 152 -1.86 -11.21 3.40
C PHE A 152 -1.55 -12.69 3.65
N TRP A 153 -0.31 -12.97 4.01
CA TRP A 153 0.21 -14.31 4.27
C TRP A 153 0.02 -15.20 3.03
N GLU A 154 -0.80 -16.24 3.11
CA GLU A 154 -1.03 -17.15 1.97
C GLU A 154 -2.40 -16.95 1.33
N ASP A 155 -3.44 -16.68 2.14
CA ASP A 155 -4.85 -16.76 1.71
C ASP A 155 -5.80 -15.73 2.35
N SER A 156 -5.30 -14.86 3.22
CA SER A 156 -6.14 -13.83 3.87
C SER A 156 -6.46 -12.70 2.90
N ILE A 157 -7.57 -12.83 2.17
CA ILE A 157 -8.04 -11.83 1.22
C ILE A 157 -8.67 -10.64 1.93
N VAL A 158 -8.21 -9.45 1.60
CA VAL A 158 -8.78 -8.17 2.03
C VAL A 158 -9.47 -7.51 0.84
N LYS A 159 -10.79 -7.43 0.90
CA LYS A 159 -11.60 -6.75 -0.11
C LYS A 159 -11.65 -5.26 0.19
N LEU A 160 -11.35 -4.45 -0.82
CA LEU A 160 -11.38 -3.00 -0.73
C LEU A 160 -12.40 -2.45 -1.72
N GLY A 161 -13.28 -1.59 -1.23
CA GLY A 161 -14.21 -0.82 -2.05
C GLY A 161 -13.58 0.46 -2.58
N LYS A 162 -14.30 1.15 -3.47
CA LYS A 162 -13.90 2.47 -3.96
C LYS A 162 -13.87 3.47 -2.79
N GLY A 163 -12.74 4.15 -2.65
CA GLY A 163 -12.51 5.18 -1.62
C GLY A 163 -11.97 4.64 -0.28
N ASP A 164 -11.72 3.33 -0.16
CA ASP A 164 -11.15 2.74 1.03
C ASP A 164 -9.64 2.99 1.12
N ILE A 165 -9.15 3.11 2.35
CA ILE A 165 -7.72 3.09 2.66
C ILE A 165 -7.47 1.97 3.65
N VAL A 166 -6.63 1.00 3.28
CA VAL A 166 -6.14 -0.01 4.21
C VAL A 166 -4.77 0.38 4.73
N MET A 167 -4.57 0.15 6.03
CA MET A 167 -3.32 0.41 6.74
C MET A 167 -2.88 -0.83 7.50
N PHE A 168 -1.57 -1.09 7.51
CA PHE A 168 -0.97 -2.22 8.21
C PHE A 168 0.52 -1.97 8.49
N PRO A 169 1.12 -2.65 9.50
CA PRO A 169 2.55 -2.54 9.77
C PRO A 169 3.40 -2.97 8.56
N SER A 170 4.42 -2.19 8.21
CA SER A 170 5.26 -2.42 7.03
C SER A 170 6.27 -3.57 7.17
N ASN A 171 6.37 -4.18 8.37
CA ASN A 171 7.42 -5.14 8.70
C ASN A 171 7.17 -6.55 8.13
N PHE A 172 8.15 -7.43 8.31
CA PHE A 172 8.17 -8.80 7.78
C PHE A 172 7.05 -9.73 8.31
N LEU A 173 6.30 -9.32 9.35
CA LEU A 173 5.15 -10.07 9.86
C LEU A 173 3.91 -9.90 8.99
N PHE A 174 3.92 -8.93 8.05
CA PHE A 174 2.82 -8.62 7.15
C PHE A 174 3.22 -8.82 5.67
N PRO A 175 3.62 -10.05 5.27
CA PRO A 175 3.82 -10.35 3.87
C PRO A 175 2.47 -10.23 3.15
N HIS A 176 2.46 -9.49 2.05
CA HIS A 176 1.25 -9.23 1.27
C HIS A 176 1.54 -9.18 -0.22
N GLY A 177 0.50 -9.26 -1.00
CA GLY A 177 0.57 -9.19 -2.46
C GLY A 177 -0.80 -8.87 -3.04
N VAL A 178 -0.86 -8.89 -4.36
CA VAL A 178 -2.11 -8.70 -5.11
C VAL A 178 -2.26 -9.84 -6.10
N THR A 179 -3.42 -10.52 -6.05
CA THR A 179 -3.74 -11.62 -6.96
C THR A 179 -3.82 -11.14 -8.41
N GLU A 180 -3.84 -12.05 -9.37
CA GLU A 180 -3.97 -11.69 -10.77
C GLU A 180 -5.28 -10.92 -11.03
N ALA A 181 -5.16 -9.79 -11.72
CA ALA A 181 -6.32 -9.10 -12.28
C ALA A 181 -6.88 -9.94 -13.43
N THR A 182 -8.16 -10.29 -13.39
CA THR A 182 -8.78 -11.15 -14.42
C THR A 182 -9.66 -10.36 -15.37
N LYS A 183 -10.27 -9.27 -14.92
CA LYS A 183 -11.12 -8.41 -15.74
C LYS A 183 -11.11 -6.97 -15.22
N GLY A 184 -11.21 -6.01 -16.12
CA GLY A 184 -11.12 -4.59 -15.79
C GLY A 184 -9.69 -4.19 -15.42
N LYS A 185 -9.55 -3.02 -14.83
CA LYS A 185 -8.29 -2.53 -14.28
C LYS A 185 -8.50 -2.07 -12.84
N ARG A 186 -7.66 -2.48 -11.92
CA ARG A 186 -7.65 -1.91 -10.58
C ARG A 186 -6.71 -0.72 -10.52
N TYR A 187 -7.17 0.37 -9.92
CA TYR A 187 -6.38 1.56 -9.63
C TYR A 187 -6.27 1.74 -8.12
N SER A 188 -5.04 1.83 -7.65
CA SER A 188 -4.74 2.08 -6.25
C SER A 188 -3.57 3.03 -6.11
N ALA A 189 -3.29 3.49 -4.91
CA ALA A 189 -2.04 4.17 -4.63
C ALA A 189 -1.43 3.63 -3.34
N VAL A 190 -0.11 3.78 -3.21
CA VAL A 190 0.62 3.37 -2.01
C VAL A 190 1.47 4.51 -1.49
N THR A 191 1.60 4.56 -0.17
CA THR A 191 2.58 5.37 0.53
C THR A 191 2.97 4.69 1.84
N TRP A 192 4.08 5.12 2.43
CA TRP A 192 4.63 4.54 3.65
C TRP A 192 4.91 5.65 4.65
N GLY A 193 4.43 5.46 5.89
CA GLY A 193 4.69 6.33 7.03
C GLY A 193 5.93 5.87 7.84
N TRP A 194 6.69 6.82 8.41
CA TRP A 194 7.80 6.60 9.36
C TRP A 194 7.84 7.64 10.46
#